data_2a4bffcf9b433084f3e236479c223def
#
_entry.id   2a4bffcf9b433084f3e236479c223def
#
_cell.length_a   1.000
_cell.length_b   1.000
_cell.length_c   1.000
_cell.angle_alpha   90.00
_cell.angle_beta   90.00
_cell.angle_gamma   90.00
#
_symmetry.space_group_name_H-M   'P 1'
#
loop_
_entity.id
_entity.type
_entity.pdbx_description
1 polymer ?
#
loop_
_entity_poly.entity_id
_entity_poly.type
_entity_poly.pdbx_seq_one_letter_code
_entity_poly.pdbx_strand_id
1 'polypeptide(L)'
;MLSKGMIHLYIGNGKGKTTAAVGLAIRALGAGLKVFFVQFLKNTITGEKNIMEKFSGSLYFYRPEQRHTMFLWKMTEKQLAETKEDIHAGWRHIREEILFGKWDVVVLDEVLDVISSSLLPEEDITDVLIKKPGKTEIICTGRDAPDSLRNLADYISLIEKVRHPFDKGVCARHGIEY
;
A
#
# COMPACT_ATOMS: atom_id res chain seq x y z
N MET A 1 -22.27 -0.99 1.79
CA MET A 1 -21.45 -2.19 1.48
C MET A 1 -21.44 -2.44 -0.02
N LEU A 2 -20.29 -2.81 -0.57
CA LEU A 2 -20.17 -3.21 -1.98
C LEU A 2 -20.92 -4.53 -2.22
N SER A 3 -21.42 -4.73 -3.44
CA SER A 3 -22.03 -6.02 -3.85
C SER A 3 -20.97 -7.10 -4.10
N LYS A 4 -19.82 -6.66 -4.67
CA LYS A 4 -18.63 -7.45 -4.96
C LYS A 4 -17.40 -6.54 -4.81
N GLY A 5 -16.34 -7.05 -4.17
CA GLY A 5 -15.06 -6.36 -4.05
C GLY A 5 -14.07 -6.87 -5.09
N MET A 6 -13.37 -5.95 -5.73
CA MET A 6 -12.37 -6.19 -6.78
C MET A 6 -10.95 -6.06 -6.26
N ILE A 7 -9.97 -6.51 -7.04
CA ILE A 7 -8.54 -6.37 -6.79
C ILE A 7 -7.96 -5.40 -7.80
N HIS A 8 -7.30 -4.35 -7.31
CA HIS A 8 -6.64 -3.33 -8.14
C HIS A 8 -5.13 -3.38 -7.95
N LEU A 9 -4.40 -3.29 -9.05
CA LEU A 9 -2.96 -3.05 -9.06
C LEU A 9 -2.70 -1.67 -9.67
N TYR A 10 -2.06 -0.77 -8.90
CA TYR A 10 -1.55 0.50 -9.41
C TYR A 10 -0.03 0.39 -9.47
N ILE A 11 0.48 0.18 -10.67
CA ILE A 11 1.89 -0.16 -10.92
C ILE A 11 2.58 0.88 -11.81
N GLY A 12 3.89 0.81 -11.87
CA GLY A 12 4.71 1.62 -12.77
C GLY A 12 5.70 2.55 -12.05
N ASN A 13 6.55 3.19 -12.85
CA ASN A 13 7.62 4.07 -12.39
C ASN A 13 7.23 5.55 -12.31
N GLY A 14 6.01 5.89 -12.72
CA GLY A 14 5.48 7.24 -12.68
C GLY A 14 4.99 7.66 -11.29
N LYS A 15 4.91 8.97 -11.07
CA LYS A 15 4.30 9.57 -9.90
C LYS A 15 2.78 9.42 -9.97
N GLY A 16 2.13 9.11 -8.83
CA GLY A 16 0.67 9.15 -8.72
C GLY A 16 0.02 7.87 -8.22
N LYS A 17 0.74 6.75 -8.04
CA LYS A 17 0.20 5.49 -7.51
C LYS A 17 -0.46 5.68 -6.13
N THR A 18 0.30 6.15 -5.15
CA THR A 18 -0.22 6.49 -3.81
C THR A 18 -1.32 7.55 -3.90
N THR A 19 -1.15 8.59 -4.73
CA THR A 19 -2.16 9.65 -4.92
C THR A 19 -3.48 9.10 -5.45
N ALA A 20 -3.43 8.16 -6.41
CA ALA A 20 -4.63 7.50 -6.92
C ALA A 20 -5.31 6.63 -5.85
N ALA A 21 -4.52 5.89 -5.07
CA ALA A 21 -5.03 5.07 -3.97
C ALA A 21 -5.66 5.94 -2.85
N VAL A 22 -5.02 7.05 -2.48
CA VAL A 22 -5.58 8.06 -1.56
C VAL A 22 -6.88 8.64 -2.10
N GLY A 23 -6.92 9.00 -3.38
CA GLY A 23 -8.13 9.53 -4.04
C GLY A 23 -9.30 8.53 -3.99
N LEU A 24 -9.03 7.25 -4.23
CA LEU A 24 -10.04 6.19 -4.11
C LEU A 24 -10.49 6.00 -2.65
N ALA A 25 -9.58 6.03 -1.69
CA ALA A 25 -9.92 5.95 -0.26
C ALA A 25 -10.83 7.11 0.17
N ILE A 26 -10.52 8.34 -0.22
CA ILE A 26 -11.37 9.52 0.07
C ILE A 26 -12.74 9.41 -0.58
N ARG A 27 -12.81 8.92 -1.83
CA ARG A 27 -14.10 8.66 -2.51
C ARG A 27 -14.93 7.62 -1.76
N ALA A 28 -14.31 6.54 -1.32
CA ALA A 28 -14.96 5.49 -0.54
C ALA A 28 -15.52 6.01 0.78
N LEU A 29 -14.72 6.80 1.53
CA LEU A 29 -15.16 7.47 2.75
C LEU A 29 -16.35 8.40 2.51
N GLY A 30 -16.30 9.21 1.43
CA GLY A 30 -17.40 10.08 1.03
C GLY A 30 -18.69 9.33 0.68
N ALA A 31 -18.58 8.06 0.28
CA ALA A 31 -19.70 7.16 0.05
C ALA A 31 -20.14 6.37 1.32
N GLY A 32 -19.56 6.67 2.49
CA GLY A 32 -19.87 6.02 3.77
C GLY A 32 -19.26 4.63 3.94
N LEU A 33 -18.26 4.27 3.11
CA LEU A 33 -17.54 3.00 3.21
C LEU A 33 -16.44 3.06 4.26
N LYS A 34 -16.11 1.92 4.87
CA LYS A 34 -15.02 1.78 5.83
C LYS A 34 -13.72 1.44 5.11
N VAL A 35 -12.66 2.18 5.42
CA VAL A 35 -11.35 2.05 4.77
C VAL A 35 -10.28 1.60 5.75
N PHE A 36 -9.49 0.59 5.37
CA PHE A 36 -8.23 0.25 6.00
C PHE A 36 -7.09 0.66 5.07
N PHE A 37 -6.32 1.65 5.47
CA PHE A 37 -5.21 2.18 4.68
C PHE A 37 -3.88 1.78 5.31
N VAL A 38 -3.17 0.88 4.67
CA VAL A 38 -1.84 0.43 5.07
C VAL A 38 -0.79 1.08 4.19
N GLN A 39 0.27 1.59 4.79
CA GLN A 39 1.38 2.19 4.06
C GLN A 39 2.70 1.56 4.51
N PHE A 40 3.33 0.80 3.61
CA PHE A 40 4.63 0.19 3.80
C PHE A 40 5.76 1.16 3.45
N LEU A 41 6.99 0.87 3.89
CA LEU A 41 8.23 1.53 3.51
C LEU A 41 8.25 3.07 3.65
N LYS A 42 7.28 3.66 4.33
CA LYS A 42 7.16 5.09 4.58
C LYS A 42 7.57 5.42 6.00
N ASN A 43 8.72 6.05 6.15
CA ASN A 43 9.31 6.39 7.44
C ASN A 43 9.23 7.88 7.80
N THR A 44 8.65 8.69 6.90
CA THR A 44 8.47 10.13 7.07
C THR A 44 7.02 10.50 7.32
N ILE A 45 6.79 11.65 7.94
CA ILE A 45 5.44 12.22 8.03
C ILE A 45 5.00 12.61 6.61
N THR A 46 3.79 12.20 6.25
CA THR A 46 3.20 12.50 4.95
C THR A 46 1.86 13.21 5.14
N GLY A 47 1.52 14.08 4.19
CA GLY A 47 0.30 14.88 4.26
C GLY A 47 -0.97 14.04 4.33
N GLU A 48 -1.02 12.92 3.60
CA GLU A 48 -2.16 12.01 3.62
C GLU A 48 -2.39 11.36 4.98
N LYS A 49 -1.33 11.02 5.75
CA LYS A 49 -1.47 10.50 7.10
C LYS A 49 -2.21 11.48 8.00
N ASN A 50 -1.76 12.75 8.00
CA ASN A 50 -2.31 13.80 8.86
C ASN A 50 -3.80 14.04 8.62
N ILE A 51 -4.27 13.91 7.38
CA ILE A 51 -5.69 14.08 7.07
C ILE A 51 -6.50 12.81 7.34
N MET A 52 -5.94 11.64 7.03
CA MET A 52 -6.62 10.37 7.20
C MET A 52 -6.91 10.03 8.66
N GLU A 53 -6.00 10.38 9.58
CA GLU A 53 -6.20 10.19 11.02
C GLU A 53 -7.41 10.98 11.59
N LYS A 54 -7.90 12.00 10.88
CA LYS A 54 -9.11 12.74 11.26
C LYS A 54 -10.42 11.99 10.95
N PHE A 55 -10.38 10.94 10.17
CA PHE A 55 -11.52 10.09 9.84
C PHE A 55 -11.64 8.85 10.76
N SER A 56 -11.15 8.97 12.02
CA SER A 56 -11.20 7.90 13.02
C SER A 56 -12.62 7.36 13.19
N GLY A 57 -12.93 6.16 12.97
CA GLY A 57 -14.28 5.56 12.99
C GLY A 57 -14.71 5.01 11.63
N SER A 58 -14.31 5.64 10.53
CA SER A 58 -14.53 5.13 9.18
C SER A 58 -13.24 4.75 8.46
N LEU A 59 -12.08 5.21 8.96
CA LEU A 59 -10.77 4.89 8.43
C LEU A 59 -9.83 4.42 9.55
N TYR A 60 -9.12 3.33 9.30
CA TYR A 60 -7.97 2.91 10.08
C TYR A 60 -6.71 3.06 9.22
N PHE A 61 -5.83 3.98 9.64
CA PHE A 61 -4.53 4.17 9.01
C PHE A 61 -3.47 3.39 9.80
N TYR A 62 -2.71 2.55 9.11
CA TYR A 62 -1.70 1.72 9.73
C TYR A 62 -0.38 1.74 8.95
N ARG A 63 0.72 1.83 9.67
CA ARG A 63 2.08 1.60 9.17
C ARG A 63 2.72 0.52 10.02
N PRO A 64 3.26 -0.57 9.43
CA PRO A 64 4.12 -1.47 10.18
C PRO A 64 5.25 -0.69 10.85
N GLU A 65 5.45 -0.92 12.14
CA GLU A 65 6.60 -0.33 12.85
C GLU A 65 7.89 -0.86 12.23
N GLN A 66 8.89 0.00 12.09
CA GLN A 66 10.19 -0.35 11.56
C GLN A 66 11.28 0.25 12.46
N ARG A 67 12.19 -0.59 12.92
CA ARG A 67 13.36 -0.19 13.72
C ARG A 67 14.30 0.72 12.93
N HIS A 68 14.34 0.56 11.61
CA HIS A 68 15.22 1.32 10.72
C HIS A 68 14.40 2.16 9.74
N THR A 69 14.77 3.45 9.66
CA THR A 69 14.05 4.46 8.85
C THR A 69 14.81 4.90 7.61
N MET A 70 15.97 4.29 7.33
CA MET A 70 16.76 4.57 6.14
C MET A 70 16.25 3.78 4.94
N PHE A 71 16.66 4.19 3.74
CA PHE A 71 16.34 3.46 2.52
C PHE A 71 16.95 2.06 2.52
N LEU A 72 16.24 1.06 2.00
CA LEU A 72 16.65 -0.34 1.98
C LEU A 72 18.05 -0.54 1.38
N TRP A 73 18.40 0.16 0.31
CA TRP A 73 19.72 0.06 -0.34
C TRP A 73 20.89 0.67 0.47
N LYS A 74 20.61 1.31 1.61
CA LYS A 74 21.60 1.84 2.55
C LYS A 74 21.74 0.97 3.79
N MET A 75 20.91 -0.06 3.93
CA MET A 75 20.90 -0.95 5.09
C MET A 75 22.01 -1.99 5.01
N THR A 76 22.60 -2.32 6.16
CA THR A 76 23.42 -3.51 6.32
C THR A 76 22.56 -4.76 6.27
N GLU A 77 23.16 -5.94 6.04
CA GLU A 77 22.45 -7.22 6.06
C GLU A 77 21.66 -7.44 7.36
N LYS A 78 22.26 -7.10 8.51
CA LYS A 78 21.60 -7.18 9.81
C LYS A 78 20.35 -6.28 9.87
N GLN A 79 20.48 -5.01 9.45
CA GLN A 79 19.37 -4.07 9.44
C GLN A 79 18.25 -4.51 8.48
N LEU A 80 18.62 -5.10 7.35
CA LEU A 80 17.65 -5.63 6.40
C LEU A 80 16.90 -6.83 6.99
N ALA A 81 17.58 -7.73 7.70
CA ALA A 81 16.96 -8.86 8.40
C ALA A 81 15.97 -8.37 9.48
N GLU A 82 16.38 -7.39 10.28
CA GLU A 82 15.52 -6.77 11.30
C GLU A 82 14.31 -6.07 10.69
N THR A 83 14.49 -5.36 9.58
CA THR A 83 13.37 -4.74 8.82
C THR A 83 12.41 -5.80 8.28
N LYS A 84 12.93 -6.92 7.80
CA LYS A 84 12.12 -8.05 7.33
C LYS A 84 11.25 -8.61 8.47
N GLU A 85 11.82 -8.81 9.66
CA GLU A 85 11.07 -9.24 10.85
C GLU A 85 9.94 -8.27 11.21
N ASP A 86 10.22 -6.97 11.17
CA ASP A 86 9.24 -5.91 11.47
C ASP A 86 8.08 -5.94 10.47
N ILE A 87 8.38 -6.06 9.17
CA ILE A 87 7.38 -6.17 8.11
C ILE A 87 6.53 -7.43 8.28
N HIS A 88 7.15 -8.58 8.59
CA HIS A 88 6.41 -9.81 8.86
C HIS A 88 5.50 -9.69 10.09
N ALA A 89 5.95 -9.01 11.15
CA ALA A 89 5.13 -8.75 12.33
C ALA A 89 3.91 -7.88 11.98
N GLY A 90 4.13 -6.80 11.23
CA GLY A 90 3.06 -5.93 10.75
C GLY A 90 2.10 -6.64 9.81
N TRP A 91 2.62 -7.51 8.93
CA TRP A 91 1.80 -8.27 7.99
C TRP A 91 0.82 -9.22 8.68
N ARG A 92 1.21 -9.88 9.77
CA ARG A 92 0.28 -10.72 10.55
C ARG A 92 -0.95 -9.94 10.99
N HIS A 93 -0.77 -8.74 11.54
CA HIS A 93 -1.86 -7.86 11.93
C HIS A 93 -2.72 -7.42 10.73
N ILE A 94 -2.09 -7.01 9.63
CA ILE A 94 -2.78 -6.60 8.39
C ILE A 94 -3.64 -7.74 7.85
N ARG A 95 -3.08 -8.95 7.77
CA ARG A 95 -3.78 -10.15 7.31
C ARG A 95 -5.03 -10.44 8.15
N GLU A 96 -4.92 -10.39 9.49
CA GLU A 96 -6.04 -10.58 10.41
C GLU A 96 -7.13 -9.53 10.17
N GLU A 97 -6.77 -8.25 10.07
CA GLU A 97 -7.70 -7.15 9.82
C GLU A 97 -8.46 -7.32 8.49
N ILE A 98 -7.79 -7.75 7.42
CA ILE A 98 -8.41 -7.99 6.11
C ILE A 98 -9.40 -9.16 6.21
N LEU A 99 -8.95 -10.29 6.75
CA LEU A 99 -9.74 -11.53 6.80
C LEU A 99 -10.91 -11.46 7.78
N PHE A 100 -10.84 -10.58 8.80
CA PHE A 100 -11.95 -10.32 9.70
C PHE A 100 -13.18 -9.70 8.98
N GLY A 101 -12.96 -9.02 7.85
CA GLY A 101 -14.04 -8.61 6.95
C GLY A 101 -14.85 -7.38 7.37
N LYS A 102 -14.30 -6.53 8.26
CA LYS A 102 -14.99 -5.29 8.68
C LYS A 102 -14.76 -4.09 7.74
N TRP A 103 -13.83 -4.23 6.78
CA TRP A 103 -13.43 -3.17 5.87
C TRP A 103 -14.05 -3.35 4.48
N ASP A 104 -14.64 -2.29 3.95
CA ASP A 104 -15.17 -2.28 2.59
C ASP A 104 -14.05 -2.09 1.57
N VAL A 105 -13.05 -1.27 1.91
CA VAL A 105 -11.89 -0.96 1.06
C VAL A 105 -10.60 -1.12 1.85
N VAL A 106 -9.63 -1.81 1.28
CA VAL A 106 -8.27 -1.96 1.84
C VAL A 106 -7.26 -1.42 0.83
N VAL A 107 -6.40 -0.52 1.26
CA VAL A 107 -5.24 -0.05 0.49
C VAL A 107 -3.98 -0.62 1.10
N LEU A 108 -3.18 -1.29 0.28
CA LEU A 108 -1.85 -1.80 0.60
C LEU A 108 -0.82 -1.01 -0.21
N ASP A 109 -0.49 0.20 0.27
CA ASP A 109 0.41 1.12 -0.42
C ASP A 109 1.86 0.66 -0.28
N GLU A 110 2.58 0.56 -1.42
CA GLU A 110 3.95 0.03 -1.58
C GLU A 110 4.12 -1.47 -1.24
N VAL A 111 3.05 -2.26 -1.11
CA VAL A 111 3.16 -3.70 -0.83
C VAL A 111 3.89 -4.46 -1.94
N LEU A 112 3.75 -4.03 -3.20
CA LEU A 112 4.44 -4.67 -4.32
C LEU A 112 5.96 -4.42 -4.29
N ASP A 113 6.39 -3.26 -3.76
CA ASP A 113 7.81 -2.97 -3.52
C ASP A 113 8.36 -3.78 -2.33
N VAL A 114 7.53 -4.12 -1.34
CA VAL A 114 7.87 -5.05 -0.25
C VAL A 114 8.16 -6.45 -0.80
N ILE A 115 7.32 -6.95 -1.72
CA ILE A 115 7.53 -8.25 -2.41
C ILE A 115 8.82 -8.21 -3.22
N SER A 116 8.98 -7.22 -4.10
CA SER A 116 10.16 -7.13 -4.98
C SER A 116 11.48 -6.96 -4.23
N SER A 117 11.42 -6.45 -3.00
CA SER A 117 12.56 -6.34 -2.09
C SER A 117 12.77 -7.59 -1.20
N SER A 118 12.01 -8.66 -1.42
CA SER A 118 12.06 -9.92 -0.65
C SER A 118 11.84 -9.74 0.86
N LEU A 119 11.12 -8.69 1.26
CA LEU A 119 10.75 -8.43 2.66
C LEU A 119 9.52 -9.24 3.09
N LEU A 120 8.64 -9.59 2.15
CA LEU A 120 7.57 -10.57 2.31
C LEU A 120 7.55 -11.52 1.12
N PRO A 121 7.20 -12.81 1.34
CA PRO A 121 6.93 -13.73 0.25
C PRO A 121 5.71 -13.29 -0.56
N GLU A 122 5.76 -13.51 -1.87
CA GLU A 122 4.64 -13.24 -2.77
C GLU A 122 3.39 -14.04 -2.39
N GLU A 123 3.61 -15.28 -1.93
CA GLU A 123 2.56 -16.21 -1.52
C GLU A 123 1.71 -15.66 -0.37
N ASP A 124 2.31 -14.92 0.55
CA ASP A 124 1.58 -14.32 1.69
C ASP A 124 0.53 -13.31 1.21
N ILE A 125 0.86 -12.51 0.20
CA ILE A 125 -0.06 -11.53 -0.38
C ILE A 125 -1.11 -12.23 -1.23
N THR A 126 -0.68 -13.17 -2.09
CA THR A 126 -1.56 -13.96 -2.96
C THR A 126 -2.62 -14.71 -2.14
N ASP A 127 -2.23 -15.34 -1.02
CA ASP A 127 -3.14 -16.05 -0.10
C ASP A 127 -4.24 -15.12 0.43
N VAL A 128 -3.87 -13.92 0.85
CA VAL A 128 -4.84 -12.92 1.35
C VAL A 128 -5.76 -12.43 0.23
N LEU A 129 -5.23 -12.18 -0.97
CA LEU A 129 -6.05 -11.74 -2.11
C LEU A 129 -7.09 -12.79 -2.52
N ILE A 130 -6.72 -14.07 -2.47
CA ILE A 130 -7.63 -15.19 -2.75
C ILE A 130 -8.69 -15.35 -1.65
N LYS A 131 -8.28 -15.21 -0.38
CA LYS A 131 -9.15 -15.45 0.79
C LYS A 131 -9.91 -14.21 1.26
N LYS A 132 -9.68 -13.04 0.68
CA LYS A 132 -10.35 -11.81 1.08
C LYS A 132 -11.87 -11.99 1.11
N PRO A 133 -12.60 -11.31 1.99
CA PRO A 133 -14.06 -11.31 1.95
C PRO A 133 -14.57 -10.85 0.58
N GLY A 134 -15.57 -11.51 0.04
CA GLY A 134 -16.05 -11.29 -1.33
C GLY A 134 -16.55 -9.87 -1.63
N LYS A 135 -16.79 -9.05 -0.60
CA LYS A 135 -17.24 -7.65 -0.72
C LYS A 135 -16.13 -6.63 -0.43
N THR A 136 -14.94 -7.06 -0.04
CA THR A 136 -13.82 -6.16 0.24
C THR A 136 -13.05 -5.84 -1.03
N GLU A 137 -12.95 -4.56 -1.37
CA GLU A 137 -12.09 -4.01 -2.42
C GLU A 137 -10.66 -3.96 -1.91
N ILE A 138 -9.67 -4.44 -2.69
CA ILE A 138 -8.25 -4.33 -2.31
C ILE A 138 -7.46 -3.62 -3.40
N ILE A 139 -6.67 -2.63 -3.00
CA ILE A 139 -5.78 -1.86 -3.86
C ILE A 139 -4.33 -2.12 -3.44
N CYS A 140 -3.50 -2.64 -4.33
CA CYS A 140 -2.08 -2.83 -4.13
C CYS A 140 -1.30 -1.84 -5.00
N THR A 141 -0.32 -1.14 -4.42
CA THR A 141 0.53 -0.23 -5.20
C THR A 141 1.99 -0.66 -5.16
N GLY A 142 2.74 -0.28 -6.18
CA GLY A 142 4.18 -0.45 -6.28
C GLY A 142 4.72 -0.28 -7.70
N ARG A 143 6.00 -0.55 -7.91
CA ARG A 143 6.65 -0.34 -9.21
C ARG A 143 6.25 -1.38 -10.23
N ASP A 144 6.13 -2.62 -9.80
CA ASP A 144 5.76 -3.75 -10.63
C ASP A 144 5.02 -4.80 -9.79
N ALA A 145 4.33 -5.73 -10.45
CA ALA A 145 3.62 -6.82 -9.79
C ALA A 145 4.01 -8.15 -10.44
N PRO A 146 4.19 -9.22 -9.65
CA PRO A 146 4.43 -10.55 -10.18
C PRO A 146 3.19 -11.08 -10.92
N ASP A 147 3.40 -12.02 -11.82
CA ASP A 147 2.34 -12.58 -12.68
C ASP A 147 1.20 -13.22 -11.88
N SER A 148 1.50 -13.83 -10.74
CA SER A 148 0.48 -14.39 -9.85
C SER A 148 -0.55 -13.34 -9.40
N LEU A 149 -0.08 -12.14 -9.00
CA LEU A 149 -0.96 -11.04 -8.61
C LEU A 149 -1.65 -10.42 -9.81
N ARG A 150 -0.95 -10.30 -10.95
CA ARG A 150 -1.55 -9.79 -12.20
C ARG A 150 -2.73 -10.66 -12.65
N ASN A 151 -2.60 -11.98 -12.53
CA ASN A 151 -3.64 -12.94 -12.91
C ASN A 151 -4.85 -12.92 -11.96
N LEU A 152 -4.69 -12.45 -10.71
CA LEU A 152 -5.78 -12.28 -9.75
C LEU A 152 -6.48 -10.92 -9.85
N ALA A 153 -5.84 -9.93 -10.46
CA ALA A 153 -6.33 -8.56 -10.49
C ALA A 153 -7.51 -8.38 -11.45
N ASP A 154 -8.54 -7.67 -10.99
CA ASP A 154 -9.66 -7.21 -11.82
C ASP A 154 -9.30 -5.90 -12.56
N TYR A 155 -8.43 -5.06 -11.96
CA TYR A 155 -7.93 -3.80 -12.53
C TYR A 155 -6.42 -3.72 -12.45
N ILE A 156 -5.78 -3.38 -13.56
CA ILE A 156 -4.35 -3.05 -13.61
C ILE A 156 -4.20 -1.68 -14.26
N SER A 157 -3.72 -0.71 -13.48
CA SER A 157 -3.43 0.64 -13.97
C SER A 157 -1.91 0.84 -14.00
N LEU A 158 -1.38 1.10 -15.19
CA LEU A 158 0.03 1.40 -15.39
C LEU A 158 0.24 2.93 -15.36
N ILE A 159 1.05 3.40 -14.43
CA ILE A 159 1.40 4.82 -14.27
C ILE A 159 2.85 5.01 -14.69
N GLU A 160 3.04 5.50 -15.90
CA GLU A 160 4.35 5.66 -16.51
C GLU A 160 4.93 7.06 -16.29
N LYS A 161 6.26 7.10 -16.14
CA LYS A 161 7.02 8.34 -16.07
C LYS A 161 7.30 8.86 -17.50
N VAL A 162 6.46 9.74 -18.01
CA VAL A 162 6.74 10.47 -19.27
C VAL A 162 7.77 11.59 -19.04
N ARG A 163 7.65 12.29 -17.90
CA ARG A 163 8.57 13.35 -17.45
C ARG A 163 8.52 13.47 -15.94
N HIS A 164 9.65 13.68 -15.29
CA HIS A 164 9.70 13.86 -13.84
C HIS A 164 10.66 14.99 -13.44
N PRO A 165 10.28 15.89 -12.50
CA PRO A 165 11.13 16.97 -12.02
C PRO A 165 12.47 16.50 -11.43
N PHE A 166 12.49 15.31 -10.83
CA PHE A 166 13.69 14.68 -10.29
C PHE A 166 14.81 14.53 -11.34
N ASP A 167 14.45 14.27 -12.60
CA ASP A 167 15.42 14.16 -13.71
C ASP A 167 16.15 15.50 -14.00
N LYS A 168 15.61 16.60 -13.44
CA LYS A 168 16.18 17.95 -13.48
C LYS A 168 16.74 18.40 -12.13
N GLY A 169 16.96 17.48 -11.19
CA GLY A 169 17.49 17.76 -9.86
C GLY A 169 16.51 18.43 -8.88
N VAL A 170 15.21 18.47 -9.19
CA VAL A 170 14.21 19.01 -8.27
C VAL A 170 13.87 17.95 -7.23
N CYS A 171 14.14 18.26 -5.95
CA CYS A 171 13.82 17.38 -4.81
C CYS A 171 12.30 17.29 -4.56
N ALA A 172 11.90 16.27 -3.79
CA ALA A 172 10.53 16.11 -3.33
C ALA A 172 10.08 17.32 -2.48
N ARG A 173 8.85 17.82 -2.71
CA ARG A 173 8.29 19.02 -2.09
C ARG A 173 7.20 18.64 -1.10
N HIS A 174 7.18 19.33 0.03
CA HIS A 174 6.15 19.19 1.05
C HIS A 174 4.76 19.53 0.49
N GLY A 175 3.78 18.70 0.80
CA GLY A 175 2.39 18.85 0.34
C GLY A 175 2.14 18.45 -1.12
N ILE A 176 3.21 18.05 -1.87
CA ILE A 176 3.09 17.63 -3.28
C ILE A 176 3.57 16.18 -3.46
N GLU A 177 4.77 15.86 -2.98
CA GLU A 177 5.32 14.50 -3.04
C GLU A 177 5.23 13.77 -1.69
N TYR A 178 5.09 14.48 -0.57
CA TYR A 178 4.93 13.92 0.79
C TYR A 178 4.15 14.83 1.72
#